data_4a5cdf1129b3efdea2e48fc966928ac9
#
_entry.id   4a5cdf1129b3efdea2e48fc966928ac9
#
_cell.length_a   1.000
_cell.length_b   1.000
_cell.length_c   1.000
_cell.angle_alpha   90.00
_cell.angle_beta   90.00
_cell.angle_gamma   90.00
#
_symmetry.space_group_name_H-M   'P 1'
#
loop_
_entity.id
_entity.type
_entity.pdbx_description
1 polymer ?
#
loop_
_entity_poly.entity_id
_entity_poly.type
_entity_poly.pdbx_seq_one_letter_code
_entity_poly.pdbx_strand_id
1 'polypeptide(L)'
;YEIAQCLVGSEMCIRDSGGGNYEHSDMLASMKPGDKAVLLMVHFGTTHDDTRALTIDAINAKTQAAFPELKFQEAYTSRIIIRRLKERGITKLTPLYAMLKLRSEGYTHLIVQSTNIIDGVEMESLRRDVESALPFFKEIRVGTPLLYSIEDAEKVASILGNRYNAPAQSKKATKEHFVLVGHGTYTPSTAIYSQMDYMLKAGGLTNFHVGTIEGYPTFDTMLAQLKAGKAKRVTLIPFMFVAGDHAKNDIAGEWKEMLEKEGFTVSAQLEGLGQIPEIQEIFIDHIRFGLKHRMLDIMTKKAAYAAGKDTE
;
A
#
# COMPACT_ATOMS: atom_id res chain seq x y z
N TYR A 1 29.98 -12.83 -17.09
CA TYR A 1 30.64 -11.52 -16.96
C TYR A 1 30.01 -10.50 -17.90
N GLU A 2 28.72 -10.17 -17.73
CA GLU A 2 28.06 -9.04 -18.41
C GLU A 2 26.81 -8.61 -17.64
N ILE A 3 26.96 -8.33 -16.34
CA ILE A 3 25.85 -7.82 -15.50
C ILE A 3 26.02 -6.32 -15.17
N ALA A 4 27.03 -5.67 -15.72
CA ALA A 4 27.39 -4.30 -15.32
C ALA A 4 26.93 -3.17 -16.27
N GLN A 5 26.13 -3.42 -17.30
CA GLN A 5 25.74 -2.40 -18.27
C GLN A 5 24.25 -1.96 -18.24
N CYS A 6 23.42 -2.57 -17.40
CA CYS A 6 22.01 -2.15 -17.25
C CYS A 6 21.76 -1.10 -16.15
N LEU A 7 22.80 -0.46 -15.61
CA LEU A 7 22.67 0.47 -14.47
C LEU A 7 22.53 1.94 -14.85
N VAL A 8 22.44 2.28 -16.12
CA VAL A 8 22.23 3.68 -16.53
C VAL A 8 21.19 3.74 -17.65
N GLY A 9 19.96 4.07 -17.27
CA GLY A 9 18.96 4.60 -18.21
C GLY A 9 17.87 3.66 -18.63
N SER A 10 16.96 3.35 -17.76
CA SER A 10 15.52 3.44 -17.97
C SER A 10 14.81 2.90 -16.72
N GLU A 11 13.90 3.69 -16.15
CA GLU A 11 12.93 3.28 -15.13
C GLU A 11 12.05 2.10 -15.59
N MET A 12 12.12 1.75 -16.85
CA MET A 12 11.34 0.70 -17.52
C MET A 12 11.88 -0.72 -17.25
N CYS A 13 13.21 -0.91 -17.16
CA CYS A 13 13.79 -2.26 -16.99
C CYS A 13 13.55 -2.86 -15.60
N ILE A 14 13.36 -2.03 -14.56
CA ILE A 14 13.24 -2.51 -13.18
C ILE A 14 11.81 -3.00 -12.88
N ARG A 15 10.79 -2.37 -13.47
CA ARG A 15 9.40 -2.81 -13.30
C ARG A 15 9.04 -4.05 -14.13
N ASP A 16 9.67 -4.24 -15.29
CA ASP A 16 9.47 -5.44 -16.12
C ASP A 16 10.04 -6.71 -15.47
N SER A 17 11.10 -6.59 -14.67
CA SER A 17 11.69 -7.76 -13.99
C SER A 17 10.91 -8.21 -12.74
N GLY A 18 10.17 -7.31 -12.09
CA GLY A 18 9.42 -7.61 -10.86
C GLY A 18 7.99 -8.10 -11.08
N GLY A 19 7.44 -7.93 -12.26
CA GLY A 19 6.02 -8.13 -12.48
C GLY A 19 5.60 -8.92 -13.73
N GLY A 20 6.48 -9.61 -14.38
CA GLY A 20 6.30 -10.50 -15.57
C GLY A 20 4.93 -10.72 -16.23
N ASN A 21 3.87 -10.10 -15.75
CA ASN A 21 2.49 -10.25 -16.23
C ASN A 21 1.90 -8.94 -16.74
N TYR A 22 2.73 -7.96 -17.10
CA TYR A 22 2.25 -6.70 -17.68
C TYR A 22 2.74 -6.56 -19.12
N GLU A 23 1.92 -5.93 -19.95
CA GLU A 23 2.28 -5.48 -21.29
C GLU A 23 2.11 -3.97 -21.39
N HIS A 24 2.95 -3.32 -22.19
CA HIS A 24 2.78 -1.90 -22.49
C HIS A 24 1.47 -1.67 -23.26
N SER A 25 0.62 -0.82 -22.72
CA SER A 25 -0.69 -0.47 -23.29
C SER A 25 -1.14 0.86 -22.71
N ASP A 26 -1.02 1.93 -23.49
CA ASP A 26 -1.49 3.26 -23.08
C ASP A 26 -3.01 3.33 -23.11
N MET A 27 -3.65 3.32 -21.93
CA MET A 27 -5.09 3.34 -21.81
C MET A 27 -5.71 4.60 -22.42
N LEU A 28 -5.13 5.77 -22.14
CA LEU A 28 -5.70 7.04 -22.59
C LEU A 28 -5.50 7.24 -24.09
N ALA A 29 -4.35 6.82 -24.65
CA ALA A 29 -4.11 6.90 -26.09
C ALA A 29 -4.97 5.92 -26.89
N SER A 30 -5.46 4.84 -26.30
CA SER A 30 -6.32 3.84 -26.95
C SER A 30 -7.80 4.23 -27.00
N MET A 31 -8.19 5.28 -26.26
CA MET A 31 -9.58 5.74 -26.17
C MET A 31 -10.10 6.30 -27.49
N LYS A 32 -11.38 6.03 -27.78
CA LYS A 32 -12.07 6.50 -28.98
C LYS A 32 -12.90 7.75 -28.68
N PRO A 33 -13.28 8.53 -29.68
CA PRO A 33 -14.22 9.64 -29.50
C PRO A 33 -15.48 9.20 -28.76
N GLY A 34 -15.85 9.94 -27.70
CA GLY A 34 -16.97 9.60 -26.82
C GLY A 34 -16.60 8.75 -25.59
N ASP A 35 -15.39 8.20 -25.53
CA ASP A 35 -14.92 7.54 -24.31
C ASP A 35 -14.57 8.55 -23.23
N LYS A 36 -14.81 8.15 -21.98
CA LYS A 36 -14.50 8.95 -20.79
C LYS A 36 -13.74 8.10 -19.78
N ALA A 37 -12.61 8.61 -19.29
CA ALA A 37 -11.84 7.97 -18.25
C ALA A 37 -12.10 8.61 -16.89
N VAL A 38 -11.98 7.79 -15.83
CA VAL A 38 -12.11 8.22 -14.44
C VAL A 38 -11.13 7.46 -13.56
N LEU A 39 -10.60 8.14 -12.56
CA LEU A 39 -9.73 7.57 -11.54
C LEU A 39 -10.54 7.38 -10.26
N LEU A 40 -10.57 6.13 -9.76
CA LEU A 40 -11.21 5.74 -8.51
C LEU A 40 -10.15 5.40 -7.47
N MET A 41 -10.00 6.27 -6.46
CA MET A 41 -9.21 5.94 -5.28
C MET A 41 -10.03 5.13 -4.29
N VAL A 42 -9.46 4.02 -3.81
CA VAL A 42 -10.14 3.12 -2.87
C VAL A 42 -9.36 3.05 -1.57
N HIS A 43 -10.04 3.38 -0.47
CA HIS A 43 -9.48 3.41 0.87
C HIS A 43 -10.23 2.46 1.79
N PHE A 44 -9.56 1.93 2.81
CA PHE A 44 -10.27 1.27 3.91
C PHE A 44 -11.23 2.25 4.59
N GLY A 45 -10.77 3.48 4.78
CA GLY A 45 -11.51 4.56 5.40
C GLY A 45 -11.14 4.77 6.87
N THR A 46 -11.68 5.85 7.44
CA THR A 46 -11.58 6.17 8.86
C THR A 46 -12.75 7.06 9.29
N THR A 47 -13.14 6.97 10.56
CA THR A 47 -14.11 7.86 11.20
C THR A 47 -13.45 9.07 11.87
N HIS A 48 -12.12 9.09 11.97
CA HIS A 48 -11.34 10.17 12.55
C HIS A 48 -11.06 11.25 11.51
N ASP A 49 -11.63 12.44 11.68
CA ASP A 49 -11.54 13.53 10.69
C ASP A 49 -10.12 14.09 10.56
N ASP A 50 -9.40 14.21 11.68
CA ASP A 50 -8.00 14.63 11.72
C ASP A 50 -7.09 13.69 10.94
N THR A 51 -7.22 12.40 11.22
CA THR A 51 -6.45 11.36 10.53
C THR A 51 -6.81 11.26 9.05
N ARG A 52 -8.11 11.39 8.71
CA ARG A 52 -8.56 11.40 7.32
C ARG A 52 -7.92 12.56 6.54
N ALA A 53 -7.95 13.76 7.12
CA ALA A 53 -7.39 14.95 6.48
C ALA A 53 -5.90 14.79 6.14
N LEU A 54 -5.13 14.22 7.08
CA LEU A 54 -3.69 14.04 6.93
C LEU A 54 -3.29 12.86 6.02
N THR A 55 -4.19 11.93 5.74
CA THR A 55 -3.91 10.71 4.97
C THR A 55 -4.74 10.63 3.71
N ILE A 56 -6.02 10.29 3.81
CA ILE A 56 -6.92 10.06 2.67
C ILE A 56 -7.13 11.34 1.87
N ASP A 57 -7.48 12.45 2.54
CA ASP A 57 -7.74 13.70 1.84
C ASP A 57 -6.44 14.25 1.21
N ALA A 58 -5.29 14.05 1.86
CA ALA A 58 -3.99 14.47 1.34
C ALA A 58 -3.59 13.70 0.07
N ILE A 59 -3.69 12.36 0.06
CA ILE A 59 -3.38 11.58 -1.14
C ILE A 59 -4.41 11.84 -2.26
N ASN A 60 -5.68 12.04 -1.92
CA ASN A 60 -6.71 12.38 -2.90
C ASN A 60 -6.41 13.71 -3.59
N ALA A 61 -6.03 14.74 -2.83
CA ALA A 61 -5.64 16.03 -3.38
C ALA A 61 -4.39 15.91 -4.27
N LYS A 62 -3.38 15.17 -3.82
CA LYS A 62 -2.15 14.91 -4.60
C LYS A 62 -2.45 14.14 -5.89
N THR A 63 -3.33 13.15 -5.83
CA THR A 63 -3.76 12.37 -7.00
C THR A 63 -4.49 13.24 -8.01
N GLN A 64 -5.43 14.08 -7.56
CA GLN A 64 -6.13 15.02 -8.45
C GLN A 64 -5.18 16.01 -9.11
N ALA A 65 -4.18 16.49 -8.38
CA ALA A 65 -3.15 17.39 -8.93
C ALA A 65 -2.23 16.68 -9.94
N ALA A 66 -1.95 15.39 -9.74
CA ALA A 66 -1.09 14.61 -10.64
C ALA A 66 -1.79 14.17 -11.93
N PHE A 67 -3.13 14.08 -11.93
CA PHE A 67 -3.96 13.61 -13.07
C PHE A 67 -5.15 14.54 -13.29
N PRO A 68 -4.91 15.83 -13.62
CA PRO A 68 -5.98 16.82 -13.77
C PRO A 68 -6.92 16.53 -14.94
N GLU A 69 -6.49 15.73 -15.90
CA GLU A 69 -7.29 15.30 -17.06
C GLU A 69 -8.31 14.21 -16.72
N LEU A 70 -8.15 13.53 -15.58
CA LEU A 70 -9.04 12.47 -15.17
C LEU A 70 -10.10 12.99 -14.19
N LYS A 71 -11.35 12.60 -14.39
CA LYS A 71 -12.35 12.74 -13.33
C LYS A 71 -11.90 11.91 -12.13
N PHE A 72 -12.05 12.48 -10.96
CA PHE A 72 -11.70 11.82 -9.69
C PHE A 72 -12.96 11.36 -8.95
N GLN A 73 -12.89 10.18 -8.36
CA GLN A 73 -13.86 9.63 -7.42
C GLN A 73 -13.13 8.87 -6.30
N GLU A 74 -13.69 8.83 -5.10
CA GLU A 74 -13.22 7.98 -4.01
C GLU A 74 -14.27 6.95 -3.60
N ALA A 75 -13.83 5.84 -3.00
CA ALA A 75 -14.69 4.84 -2.37
C ALA A 75 -14.02 4.26 -1.12
N TYR A 76 -14.83 3.72 -0.21
CA TYR A 76 -14.37 3.09 1.03
C TYR A 76 -14.74 1.61 1.05
N THR A 77 -13.85 0.74 1.54
CA THR A 77 -14.10 -0.70 1.66
C THR A 77 -14.78 -1.07 2.97
N SER A 78 -14.44 -0.41 4.08
CA SER A 78 -14.99 -0.73 5.39
C SER A 78 -16.46 -0.31 5.52
N ARG A 79 -17.34 -1.30 5.51
CA ARG A 79 -18.79 -1.08 5.68
C ARG A 79 -19.15 -0.52 7.05
N ILE A 80 -18.36 -0.84 8.08
CA ILE A 80 -18.53 -0.31 9.43
C ILE A 80 -18.26 1.19 9.43
N ILE A 81 -17.16 1.63 8.79
CA ILE A 81 -16.80 3.04 8.70
C ILE A 81 -17.84 3.78 7.86
N ILE A 82 -18.25 3.25 6.71
CA ILE A 82 -19.31 3.85 5.88
C ILE A 82 -20.58 4.08 6.67
N ARG A 83 -21.01 3.07 7.46
CA ARG A 83 -22.22 3.19 8.30
C ARG A 83 -22.06 4.28 9.36
N ARG A 84 -20.95 4.29 10.12
CA ARG A 84 -20.68 5.30 11.15
C ARG A 84 -20.60 6.72 10.58
N LEU A 85 -20.01 6.87 9.39
CA LEU A 85 -19.96 8.17 8.70
C LEU A 85 -21.36 8.62 8.25
N LYS A 86 -22.18 7.68 7.75
CA LYS A 86 -23.58 7.97 7.37
C LYS A 86 -24.40 8.47 8.54
N GLU A 87 -24.22 7.94 9.75
CA GLU A 87 -24.85 8.41 10.98
C GLU A 87 -24.46 9.86 11.31
N ARG A 88 -23.30 10.32 10.81
CA ARG A 88 -22.81 11.70 10.92
C ARG A 88 -23.18 12.56 9.70
N GLY A 89 -24.03 12.08 8.80
CA GLY A 89 -24.44 12.79 7.58
C GLY A 89 -23.41 12.75 6.43
N ILE A 90 -22.34 11.98 6.56
CA ILE A 90 -21.28 11.85 5.55
C ILE A 90 -21.52 10.58 4.74
N THR A 91 -21.83 10.74 3.45
CA THR A 91 -22.05 9.61 2.55
C THR A 91 -20.75 9.19 1.85
N LYS A 92 -20.38 7.93 2.00
CA LYS A 92 -19.29 7.28 1.25
C LYS A 92 -19.84 6.06 0.53
N LEU A 93 -19.34 5.77 -0.67
CA LEU A 93 -19.75 4.63 -1.47
C LEU A 93 -18.77 3.46 -1.28
N THR A 94 -19.26 2.24 -1.41
CA THR A 94 -18.41 1.07 -1.60
C THR A 94 -17.81 1.07 -3.01
N PRO A 95 -16.71 0.33 -3.27
CA PRO A 95 -16.08 0.33 -4.60
C PRO A 95 -17.05 -0.05 -5.72
N LEU A 96 -17.83 -1.13 -5.56
CA LEU A 96 -18.79 -1.54 -6.58
C LEU A 96 -19.86 -0.47 -6.85
N TYR A 97 -20.44 0.14 -5.79
CA TYR A 97 -21.43 1.20 -5.97
C TYR A 97 -20.83 2.45 -6.64
N ALA A 98 -19.59 2.80 -6.30
CA ALA A 98 -18.89 3.90 -6.96
C ALA A 98 -18.70 3.62 -8.47
N MET A 99 -18.24 2.41 -8.82
CA MET A 99 -18.09 1.99 -10.23
C MET A 99 -19.41 2.03 -11.00
N LEU A 100 -20.48 1.46 -10.45
CA LEU A 100 -21.79 1.46 -11.10
C LEU A 100 -22.36 2.90 -11.28
N LYS A 101 -22.16 3.76 -10.28
CA LYS A 101 -22.50 5.18 -10.38
C LYS A 101 -21.73 5.86 -11.53
N LEU A 102 -20.40 5.69 -11.56
CA LEU A 102 -19.55 6.22 -12.63
C LEU A 102 -20.00 5.72 -14.00
N ARG A 103 -20.37 4.45 -14.11
CA ARG A 103 -20.90 3.91 -15.36
C ARG A 103 -22.22 4.59 -15.77
N SER A 104 -23.13 4.85 -14.84
CA SER A 104 -24.38 5.56 -15.11
C SER A 104 -24.15 7.01 -15.55
N GLU A 105 -23.02 7.62 -15.17
CA GLU A 105 -22.58 8.95 -15.61
C GLU A 105 -21.85 8.94 -16.98
N GLY A 106 -21.74 7.75 -17.60
CA GLY A 106 -21.21 7.57 -18.96
C GLY A 106 -19.70 7.33 -19.04
N TYR A 107 -19.02 7.07 -17.90
CA TYR A 107 -17.59 6.69 -17.92
C TYR A 107 -17.43 5.28 -18.46
N THR A 108 -16.45 5.10 -19.36
CA THR A 108 -16.17 3.86 -20.09
C THR A 108 -14.85 3.21 -19.71
N HIS A 109 -13.91 4.00 -19.20
CA HIS A 109 -12.57 3.54 -18.79
C HIS A 109 -12.33 3.92 -17.33
N LEU A 110 -11.85 2.98 -16.55
CA LEU A 110 -11.66 3.14 -15.12
C LEU A 110 -10.25 2.70 -14.72
N ILE A 111 -9.51 3.57 -14.05
CA ILE A 111 -8.32 3.22 -13.30
C ILE A 111 -8.66 3.22 -11.82
N VAL A 112 -8.44 2.10 -11.14
CA VAL A 112 -8.71 1.89 -9.71
C VAL A 112 -7.40 1.81 -8.98
N GLN A 113 -7.17 2.65 -7.98
CA GLN A 113 -6.00 2.58 -7.11
C GLN A 113 -6.43 2.42 -5.66
N SER A 114 -6.00 1.34 -5.03
CA SER A 114 -6.17 1.12 -3.59
C SER A 114 -5.00 1.71 -2.80
N THR A 115 -5.27 2.14 -1.57
CA THR A 115 -4.22 2.53 -0.59
C THR A 115 -3.88 1.39 0.39
N ASN A 116 -4.18 0.15 0.04
CA ASN A 116 -3.80 -1.01 0.83
C ASN A 116 -2.27 -1.18 0.87
N ILE A 117 -1.76 -1.64 2.00
CA ILE A 117 -0.32 -1.86 2.18
C ILE A 117 0.12 -3.17 1.53
N ILE A 118 -0.70 -4.20 1.63
CA ILE A 118 -0.41 -5.56 1.15
C ILE A 118 -1.50 -6.08 0.22
N ASP A 119 -1.18 -7.12 -0.54
CA ASP A 119 -2.13 -7.86 -1.37
C ASP A 119 -2.88 -8.90 -0.51
N GLY A 120 -3.69 -8.42 0.44
CA GLY A 120 -4.47 -9.23 1.37
C GLY A 120 -5.95 -9.30 1.01
N VAL A 121 -6.77 -9.63 2.03
CA VAL A 121 -8.23 -9.83 1.89
C VAL A 121 -8.97 -8.62 1.32
N GLU A 122 -8.51 -7.42 1.63
CA GLU A 122 -9.11 -6.17 1.11
C GLU A 122 -8.87 -6.03 -0.40
N MET A 123 -7.68 -6.40 -0.89
CA MET A 123 -7.40 -6.42 -2.33
C MET A 123 -8.17 -7.52 -3.04
N GLU A 124 -8.32 -8.68 -2.43
CA GLU A 124 -9.16 -9.77 -2.96
C GLU A 124 -10.62 -9.32 -3.08
N SER A 125 -11.16 -8.69 -2.05
CA SER A 125 -12.52 -8.13 -2.07
C SER A 125 -12.68 -7.08 -3.17
N LEU A 126 -11.71 -6.17 -3.32
CA LEU A 126 -11.72 -5.15 -4.37
C LEU A 126 -11.69 -5.78 -5.76
N ARG A 127 -10.88 -6.82 -5.99
CA ARG A 127 -10.85 -7.53 -7.27
C ARG A 127 -12.20 -8.15 -7.62
N ARG A 128 -12.91 -8.72 -6.65
CA ARG A 128 -14.27 -9.26 -6.87
C ARG A 128 -15.29 -8.17 -7.23
N ASP A 129 -15.18 -7.00 -6.59
CA ASP A 129 -15.99 -5.84 -6.96
C ASP A 129 -15.70 -5.38 -8.41
N VAL A 130 -14.42 -5.36 -8.80
CA VAL A 130 -13.97 -5.06 -10.16
C VAL A 130 -14.49 -6.09 -11.16
N GLU A 131 -14.34 -7.38 -10.88
CA GLU A 131 -14.86 -8.47 -11.73
C GLU A 131 -16.36 -8.32 -11.98
N SER A 132 -17.11 -7.95 -10.95
CA SER A 132 -18.55 -7.69 -11.06
C SER A 132 -18.87 -6.47 -11.93
N ALA A 133 -17.96 -5.50 -12.00
CA ALA A 133 -18.13 -4.27 -12.80
C ALA A 133 -17.60 -4.41 -14.25
N LEU A 134 -16.68 -5.34 -14.53
CA LEU A 134 -16.05 -5.52 -15.84
C LEU A 134 -17.01 -5.51 -17.02
N PRO A 135 -18.18 -6.20 -16.99
CA PRO A 135 -19.09 -6.23 -18.13
C PRO A 135 -19.68 -4.86 -18.51
N PHE A 136 -19.60 -3.89 -17.64
CA PHE A 136 -20.20 -2.57 -17.84
C PHE A 136 -19.21 -1.53 -18.40
N PHE A 137 -17.90 -1.80 -18.34
CA PHE A 137 -16.86 -0.88 -18.81
C PHE A 137 -16.16 -1.43 -20.05
N LYS A 138 -15.56 -0.57 -20.83
CA LYS A 138 -14.68 -0.98 -21.94
C LYS A 138 -13.33 -1.48 -21.42
N GLU A 139 -12.84 -0.81 -20.37
CA GLU A 139 -11.61 -1.20 -19.71
C GLU A 139 -11.63 -0.78 -18.22
N ILE A 140 -11.19 -1.66 -17.35
CA ILE A 140 -10.88 -1.36 -15.96
C ILE A 140 -9.45 -1.82 -15.69
N ARG A 141 -8.62 -0.95 -15.14
CA ARG A 141 -7.28 -1.27 -14.66
C ARG A 141 -7.21 -1.09 -13.15
N VAL A 142 -6.50 -2.00 -12.50
CA VAL A 142 -6.34 -2.00 -11.04
C VAL A 142 -4.86 -1.83 -10.73
N GLY A 143 -4.52 -0.76 -10.01
CA GLY A 143 -3.18 -0.53 -9.48
C GLY A 143 -2.86 -1.48 -8.32
N THR A 144 -1.58 -1.64 -8.07
CA THR A 144 -1.05 -2.54 -7.04
C THR A 144 -1.08 -1.92 -5.65
N PRO A 145 -1.11 -2.73 -4.57
CA PRO A 145 -0.91 -2.24 -3.20
C PRO A 145 0.53 -1.75 -2.98
N LEU A 146 0.80 -1.11 -1.84
CA LEU A 146 2.10 -0.49 -1.54
C LEU A 146 3.28 -1.46 -1.64
N LEU A 147 3.18 -2.63 -1.02
CA LEU A 147 4.25 -3.64 -0.97
C LEU A 147 3.99 -4.75 -2.00
N TYR A 148 3.81 -4.38 -3.25
CA TYR A 148 3.57 -5.35 -4.32
C TYR A 148 4.87 -5.90 -4.92
N SER A 149 5.81 -5.01 -5.21
CA SER A 149 7.10 -5.37 -5.79
C SER A 149 8.22 -5.35 -4.73
N ILE A 150 9.34 -5.98 -5.04
CA ILE A 150 10.55 -5.93 -4.21
C ILE A 150 11.06 -4.49 -4.16
N GLU A 151 11.05 -3.80 -5.28
CA GLU A 151 11.49 -2.41 -5.44
C GLU A 151 10.66 -1.46 -4.57
N ASP A 152 9.35 -1.66 -4.51
CA ASP A 152 8.47 -0.86 -3.63
C ASP A 152 8.79 -1.12 -2.15
N ALA A 153 9.02 -2.39 -1.78
CA ALA A 153 9.41 -2.74 -0.42
C ALA A 153 10.76 -2.13 -0.03
N GLU A 154 11.76 -2.12 -0.95
CA GLU A 154 13.05 -1.46 -0.75
C GLU A 154 12.90 0.06 -0.60
N LYS A 155 12.08 0.71 -1.44
CA LYS A 155 11.76 2.14 -1.32
C LYS A 155 11.12 2.45 0.03
N VAL A 156 10.12 1.68 0.44
CA VAL A 156 9.44 1.85 1.74
C VAL A 156 10.43 1.66 2.89
N ALA A 157 11.29 0.64 2.87
CA ALA A 157 12.34 0.43 3.87
C ALA A 157 13.28 1.64 3.97
N SER A 158 13.72 2.15 2.83
CA SER A 158 14.60 3.33 2.76
C SER A 158 13.91 4.59 3.32
N ILE A 159 12.66 4.85 2.93
CA ILE A 159 11.87 6.00 3.41
C ILE A 159 11.75 5.95 4.93
N LEU A 160 11.34 4.81 5.49
CA LEU A 160 11.16 4.63 6.92
C LEU A 160 12.50 4.72 7.67
N GLY A 161 13.55 4.11 7.14
CA GLY A 161 14.90 4.21 7.69
C GLY A 161 15.39 5.65 7.78
N ASN A 162 15.24 6.42 6.71
CA ASN A 162 15.64 7.83 6.67
C ASN A 162 14.80 8.70 7.63
N ARG A 163 13.48 8.43 7.71
CA ARG A 163 12.57 9.22 8.55
C ARG A 163 12.83 9.03 10.04
N TYR A 164 13.03 7.80 10.49
CA TYR A 164 13.09 7.48 11.91
C TYR A 164 14.51 7.25 12.44
N ASN A 165 15.45 6.84 11.60
CA ASN A 165 16.81 6.52 12.01
C ASN A 165 17.82 7.66 11.77
N ALA A 166 17.40 8.76 11.13
CA ALA A 166 18.28 9.90 10.81
C ALA A 166 19.03 10.52 12.00
N PRO A 167 18.52 10.49 13.26
CA PRO A 167 19.27 10.96 14.42
C PRO A 167 20.26 9.95 15.00
N ALA A 168 20.30 8.71 14.49
CA ALA A 168 20.98 7.58 15.13
C ALA A 168 22.50 7.53 14.94
N GLN A 169 23.13 8.55 14.40
CA GLN A 169 24.60 8.65 14.30
C GLN A 169 25.30 8.86 15.66
N SER A 170 24.57 8.91 16.77
CA SER A 170 25.15 8.99 18.11
C SER A 170 25.18 7.61 18.78
N LYS A 171 26.26 7.31 19.54
CA LYS A 171 26.41 6.05 20.32
C LYS A 171 25.24 5.77 21.30
N LYS A 172 24.38 6.74 21.60
CA LYS A 172 23.15 6.61 22.39
C LYS A 172 21.98 5.99 21.58
N ALA A 173 22.03 6.08 20.28
CA ALA A 173 20.97 5.61 19.37
C ALA A 173 20.88 4.08 19.28
N THR A 174 21.98 3.35 19.55
CA THR A 174 22.02 1.87 19.44
C THR A 174 21.10 1.10 20.40
N LYS A 175 20.43 1.80 21.33
CA LYS A 175 19.47 1.21 22.28
C LYS A 175 18.01 1.56 21.98
N GLU A 176 17.78 2.34 20.97
CA GLU A 176 16.45 2.68 20.50
C GLU A 176 16.08 1.80 19.32
N HIS A 177 14.96 1.13 19.45
CA HIS A 177 14.44 0.24 18.44
C HIS A 177 13.06 0.73 17.96
N PHE A 178 12.78 0.53 16.70
CA PHE A 178 11.54 0.91 16.05
C PHE A 178 10.75 -0.34 15.69
N VAL A 179 9.48 -0.35 16.01
CA VAL A 179 8.59 -1.48 15.69
C VAL A 179 7.52 -0.98 14.76
N LEU A 180 7.54 -1.47 13.53
CA LEU A 180 6.50 -1.27 12.54
C LEU A 180 5.38 -2.26 12.84
N VAL A 181 4.22 -1.75 13.25
CA VAL A 181 3.06 -2.59 13.62
C VAL A 181 2.06 -2.60 12.48
N GLY A 182 2.02 -3.72 11.73
CA GLY A 182 1.05 -3.98 10.68
C GLY A 182 -0.25 -4.55 11.25
N HIS A 183 -1.34 -4.41 10.49
CA HIS A 183 -2.58 -5.10 10.83
C HIS A 183 -2.38 -6.63 10.77
N GLY A 184 -1.72 -7.09 9.72
CA GLY A 184 -1.60 -8.52 9.44
C GLY A 184 -2.76 -9.06 8.64
N THR A 185 -2.74 -10.34 8.35
CA THR A 185 -3.80 -11.07 7.68
C THR A 185 -3.63 -12.57 7.92
N TYR A 186 -4.73 -13.31 7.86
CA TYR A 186 -4.73 -14.77 7.96
C TYR A 186 -4.43 -15.49 6.62
N THR A 187 -4.26 -14.73 5.52
CA THR A 187 -3.88 -15.31 4.22
C THR A 187 -2.36 -15.43 4.07
N PRO A 188 -1.86 -16.22 3.10
CA PRO A 188 -0.42 -16.35 2.84
C PRO A 188 0.30 -15.02 2.59
N SER A 189 -0.41 -13.97 2.18
CA SER A 189 0.17 -12.63 1.98
C SER A 189 0.69 -11.98 3.28
N THR A 190 0.39 -12.56 4.45
CA THR A 190 1.04 -12.19 5.73
C THR A 190 2.57 -12.29 5.66
N ALA A 191 3.11 -13.15 4.79
CA ALA A 191 4.54 -13.34 4.59
C ALA A 191 5.29 -12.05 4.21
N ILE A 192 4.60 -11.07 3.60
CA ILE A 192 5.20 -9.79 3.21
C ILE A 192 5.73 -9.00 4.41
N TYR A 193 5.11 -9.15 5.58
CA TYR A 193 5.59 -8.51 6.81
C TYR A 193 6.93 -9.10 7.27
N SER A 194 7.10 -10.42 7.14
CA SER A 194 8.39 -11.09 7.42
C SER A 194 9.45 -10.72 6.39
N GLN A 195 9.06 -10.60 5.12
CA GLN A 195 9.94 -10.10 4.06
C GLN A 195 10.43 -8.69 4.39
N MET A 196 9.52 -7.80 4.79
CA MET A 196 9.86 -6.42 5.17
C MET A 196 10.80 -6.38 6.38
N ASP A 197 10.54 -7.20 7.40
CA ASP A 197 11.41 -7.33 8.58
C ASP A 197 12.82 -7.78 8.18
N TYR A 198 12.94 -8.76 7.28
CA TYR A 198 14.22 -9.21 6.75
C TYR A 198 14.93 -8.13 5.93
N MET A 199 14.22 -7.46 5.02
CA MET A 199 14.78 -6.43 4.13
C MET A 199 15.31 -5.22 4.91
N LEU A 200 14.60 -4.77 5.95
CA LEU A 200 15.08 -3.72 6.85
C LEU A 200 16.44 -4.09 7.45
N LYS A 201 16.57 -5.31 7.97
CA LYS A 201 17.82 -5.80 8.58
C LYS A 201 18.93 -5.99 7.56
N ALA A 202 18.63 -6.56 6.41
CA ALA A 202 19.58 -6.72 5.30
C ALA A 202 20.08 -5.37 4.79
N GLY A 203 19.23 -4.33 4.81
CA GLY A 203 19.59 -2.94 4.51
C GLY A 203 20.33 -2.20 5.63
N GLY A 204 20.74 -2.89 6.72
CA GLY A 204 21.50 -2.31 7.83
C GLY A 204 20.65 -1.66 8.93
N LEU A 205 19.32 -1.67 8.81
CA LEU A 205 18.39 -1.15 9.81
C LEU A 205 18.08 -2.24 10.88
N THR A 206 19.11 -2.73 11.55
CA THR A 206 19.01 -3.87 12.49
C THR A 206 18.21 -3.56 13.75
N ASN A 207 17.95 -2.29 14.03
CA ASN A 207 17.12 -1.81 15.13
C ASN A 207 15.64 -1.60 14.72
N PHE A 208 15.26 -1.94 13.48
CA PHE A 208 13.87 -1.99 13.03
C PHE A 208 13.34 -3.42 13.12
N HIS A 209 12.09 -3.53 13.53
CA HIS A 209 11.36 -4.80 13.65
C HIS A 209 9.97 -4.64 13.09
N VAL A 210 9.40 -5.73 12.59
CA VAL A 210 8.02 -5.76 12.16
C VAL A 210 7.24 -6.73 13.06
N GLY A 211 6.05 -6.32 13.46
CA GLY A 211 5.08 -7.16 14.13
C GLY A 211 3.69 -6.92 13.57
N THR A 212 2.76 -7.85 13.78
CA THR A 212 1.39 -7.75 13.30
C THR A 212 0.39 -8.00 14.42
N ILE A 213 -0.74 -7.30 14.36
CA ILE A 213 -1.87 -7.51 15.30
C ILE A 213 -2.49 -8.88 15.03
N GLU A 214 -2.70 -9.20 13.75
CA GLU A 214 -3.21 -10.49 13.28
C GLU A 214 -2.25 -11.09 12.25
N GLY A 215 -1.75 -12.31 12.48
CA GLY A 215 -0.86 -12.99 11.53
C GLY A 215 0.58 -13.11 12.02
N TYR A 216 1.56 -12.90 11.14
CA TYR A 216 2.98 -13.10 11.44
C TYR A 216 3.84 -12.03 10.77
N PRO A 217 4.93 -11.51 11.46
CA PRO A 217 5.43 -11.85 12.78
C PRO A 217 4.47 -11.48 13.91
N THR A 218 4.34 -12.37 14.91
CA THR A 218 3.53 -12.12 16.10
C THR A 218 4.20 -11.14 17.06
N PHE A 219 3.45 -10.65 18.06
CA PHE A 219 4.00 -9.87 19.17
C PHE A 219 5.19 -10.59 19.83
N ASP A 220 5.05 -11.88 20.14
CA ASP A 220 6.10 -12.65 20.81
C ASP A 220 7.37 -12.79 19.95
N THR A 221 7.19 -12.98 18.64
CA THR A 221 8.31 -13.03 17.69
C THR A 221 9.06 -11.70 17.67
N MET A 222 8.36 -10.59 17.58
CA MET A 222 8.93 -9.25 17.62
C MET A 222 9.59 -8.95 18.98
N LEU A 223 8.94 -9.32 20.09
CA LEU A 223 9.48 -9.17 21.45
C LEU A 223 10.82 -9.92 21.62
N ALA A 224 10.91 -11.16 21.11
CA ALA A 224 12.15 -11.93 21.12
C ALA A 224 13.28 -11.21 20.39
N GLN A 225 12.99 -10.56 19.27
CA GLN A 225 13.96 -9.78 18.52
C GLN A 225 14.42 -8.53 19.29
N LEU A 226 13.51 -7.80 19.96
CA LEU A 226 13.85 -6.66 20.82
C LEU A 226 14.78 -7.07 21.97
N LYS A 227 14.48 -8.20 22.62
CA LYS A 227 15.32 -8.75 23.69
C LYS A 227 16.71 -9.15 23.18
N ALA A 228 16.77 -9.84 22.04
CA ALA A 228 18.04 -10.22 21.39
C ALA A 228 18.89 -9.00 20.99
N GLY A 229 18.24 -7.94 20.51
CA GLY A 229 18.87 -6.65 20.16
C GLY A 229 19.23 -5.79 21.38
N LYS A 230 18.91 -6.24 22.61
CA LYS A 230 19.15 -5.51 23.87
C LYS A 230 18.53 -4.11 23.86
N ALA A 231 17.34 -3.97 23.24
CA ALA A 231 16.58 -2.73 23.21
C ALA A 231 16.36 -2.19 24.64
N LYS A 232 16.32 -0.87 24.78
CA LYS A 232 15.95 -0.18 26.03
C LYS A 232 14.77 0.76 25.79
N ARG A 233 14.77 1.41 24.65
CA ARG A 233 13.67 2.26 24.19
C ARG A 233 13.06 1.65 22.93
N VAL A 234 11.75 1.68 22.87
CA VAL A 234 10.98 1.17 21.74
C VAL A 234 10.01 2.25 21.27
N THR A 235 10.07 2.56 20.01
CA THR A 235 9.09 3.44 19.36
C THR A 235 8.18 2.59 18.47
N LEU A 236 6.89 2.55 18.80
CA LEU A 236 5.87 1.88 18.02
C LEU A 236 5.40 2.80 16.89
N ILE A 237 5.32 2.27 15.68
CA ILE A 237 4.95 3.00 14.46
C ILE A 237 3.87 2.19 13.73
N PRO A 238 2.67 2.76 13.46
CA PRO A 238 1.67 2.09 12.66
C PRO A 238 2.19 1.82 11.24
N PHE A 239 2.21 0.56 10.84
CA PHE A 239 2.52 0.15 9.47
C PHE A 239 1.22 -0.07 8.70
N MET A 240 0.43 1.01 8.65
CA MET A 240 -0.90 1.11 8.07
C MET A 240 -1.03 2.45 7.37
N PHE A 241 -1.85 2.53 6.31
CA PHE A 241 -2.05 3.79 5.58
C PHE A 241 -2.67 4.86 6.49
N VAL A 242 -3.64 4.47 7.30
CA VAL A 242 -4.35 5.34 8.24
C VAL A 242 -4.09 4.87 9.67
N ALA A 243 -3.64 5.75 10.54
CA ALA A 243 -3.51 5.50 11.97
C ALA A 243 -4.85 5.77 12.69
N GLY A 244 -5.82 4.87 12.51
CA GLY A 244 -7.16 4.96 13.08
C GLY A 244 -7.31 4.28 14.46
N ASP A 245 -8.45 3.59 14.66
CA ASP A 245 -8.79 2.92 15.92
C ASP A 245 -7.72 1.91 16.36
N HIS A 246 -7.19 1.08 15.43
CA HIS A 246 -6.13 0.12 15.73
C HIS A 246 -4.85 0.78 16.23
N ALA A 247 -4.45 1.91 15.64
CA ALA A 247 -3.27 2.61 16.10
C ALA A 247 -3.44 3.18 17.53
N LYS A 248 -4.63 3.66 17.86
CA LYS A 248 -4.91 4.25 19.17
C LYS A 248 -5.12 3.18 20.25
N ASN A 249 -5.85 2.13 19.95
CA ASN A 249 -6.23 1.11 20.93
C ASN A 249 -5.18 -0.01 21.04
N ASP A 250 -4.80 -0.62 19.91
CA ASP A 250 -3.93 -1.78 19.92
C ASP A 250 -2.46 -1.36 20.07
N ILE A 251 -2.01 -0.35 19.33
CA ILE A 251 -0.59 0.04 19.32
C ILE A 251 -0.26 0.93 20.52
N ALA A 252 -0.94 2.07 20.69
CA ALA A 252 -0.66 3.01 21.78
C ALA A 252 -1.26 2.58 23.13
N GLY A 253 -2.18 1.62 23.14
CA GLY A 253 -2.75 0.98 24.32
C GLY A 253 -2.04 -0.35 24.61
N GLU A 254 -2.58 -1.44 24.09
CA GLU A 254 -2.22 -2.81 24.47
C GLU A 254 -0.73 -3.13 24.25
N TRP A 255 -0.20 -2.92 23.04
CA TRP A 255 1.21 -3.24 22.73
C TRP A 255 2.18 -2.42 23.56
N LYS A 256 1.87 -1.13 23.78
CA LYS A 256 2.68 -0.27 24.63
C LYS A 256 2.72 -0.80 26.05
N GLU A 257 1.56 -1.12 26.65
CA GLU A 257 1.49 -1.65 28.01
C GLU A 257 2.21 -3.00 28.15
N MET A 258 2.07 -3.89 27.17
CA MET A 258 2.74 -5.18 27.16
C MET A 258 4.26 -5.03 27.14
N LEU A 259 4.79 -4.13 26.31
CA LEU A 259 6.24 -3.88 26.24
C LEU A 259 6.77 -3.16 27.49
N GLU A 260 5.98 -2.25 28.08
CA GLU A 260 6.35 -1.59 29.35
C GLU A 260 6.44 -2.62 30.51
N LYS A 261 5.55 -3.61 30.56
CA LYS A 261 5.61 -4.73 31.51
C LYS A 261 6.86 -5.60 31.32
N GLU A 262 7.38 -5.68 30.11
CA GLU A 262 8.65 -6.36 29.77
C GLU A 262 9.90 -5.51 30.09
N GLY A 263 9.73 -4.29 30.61
CA GLY A 263 10.78 -3.41 31.08
C GLY A 263 11.36 -2.46 30.04
N PHE A 264 10.68 -2.25 28.90
CA PHE A 264 11.08 -1.27 27.92
C PHE A 264 10.51 0.12 28.26
N THR A 265 11.20 1.17 27.84
CA THR A 265 10.62 2.51 27.76
C THR A 265 9.96 2.67 26.40
N VAL A 266 8.65 2.85 26.33
CA VAL A 266 7.87 2.80 25.09
C VAL A 266 7.27 4.15 24.74
N SER A 267 7.42 4.55 23.48
CA SER A 267 6.70 5.64 22.85
C SER A 267 5.91 5.13 21.65
N ALA A 268 4.86 5.83 21.26
CA ALA A 268 4.10 5.54 20.05
C ALA A 268 4.03 6.80 19.19
N GLN A 269 4.42 6.65 17.91
CA GLN A 269 4.20 7.68 16.89
C GLN A 269 2.98 7.27 16.07
N LEU A 270 1.82 7.90 16.36
CA LEU A 270 0.54 7.55 15.74
C LEU A 270 0.38 8.25 14.38
N GLU A 271 1.38 8.11 13.53
CA GLU A 271 1.40 8.65 12.18
C GLU A 271 1.16 7.50 11.18
N GLY A 272 0.09 7.59 10.39
CA GLY A 272 -0.14 6.61 9.32
C GLY A 272 0.80 6.84 8.14
N LEU A 273 1.11 5.78 7.40
CA LEU A 273 1.98 5.85 6.21
C LEU A 273 1.44 6.83 5.16
N GLY A 274 0.12 7.04 5.12
CA GLY A 274 -0.53 8.01 4.24
C GLY A 274 -0.17 9.47 4.51
N GLN A 275 0.47 9.78 5.65
CA GLN A 275 0.98 11.13 5.96
C GLN A 275 2.37 11.38 5.36
N ILE A 276 3.06 10.35 4.87
CA ILE A 276 4.43 10.44 4.35
C ILE A 276 4.36 10.75 2.85
N PRO A 277 4.82 11.94 2.41
CA PRO A 277 4.70 12.37 1.01
C PRO A 277 5.36 11.41 0.03
N GLU A 278 6.49 10.80 0.41
CA GLU A 278 7.23 9.84 -0.41
C GLU A 278 6.45 8.52 -0.57
N ILE A 279 5.71 8.08 0.44
CA ILE A 279 4.81 6.92 0.35
C ILE A 279 3.62 7.25 -0.57
N GLN A 280 3.07 8.45 -0.47
CA GLN A 280 2.01 8.87 -1.39
C GLN A 280 2.50 8.85 -2.85
N GLU A 281 3.76 9.23 -3.11
CA GLU A 281 4.32 9.21 -4.47
C GLU A 281 4.40 7.80 -5.05
N ILE A 282 4.69 6.77 -4.24
CA ILE A 282 4.66 5.37 -4.71
C ILE A 282 3.27 5.02 -5.28
N PHE A 283 2.18 5.40 -4.60
CA PHE A 283 0.82 5.16 -5.13
C PHE A 283 0.54 5.95 -6.41
N ILE A 284 1.05 7.19 -6.51
CA ILE A 284 0.94 7.99 -7.74
C ILE A 284 1.69 7.29 -8.89
N ASP A 285 2.87 6.73 -8.63
CA ASP A 285 3.62 5.95 -9.61
C ASP A 285 2.88 4.67 -10.03
N HIS A 286 2.19 4.00 -9.10
CA HIS A 286 1.34 2.85 -9.45
C HIS A 286 0.20 3.24 -10.39
N ILE A 287 -0.41 4.41 -10.22
CA ILE A 287 -1.43 4.92 -11.14
C ILE A 287 -0.79 5.22 -12.51
N ARG A 288 0.36 5.91 -12.57
CA ARG A 288 1.10 6.18 -13.82
C ARG A 288 1.43 4.89 -14.55
N PHE A 289 1.91 3.89 -13.81
CA PHE A 289 2.20 2.57 -14.36
C PHE A 289 0.95 1.90 -14.91
N GLY A 290 -0.15 1.85 -14.14
CA GLY A 290 -1.42 1.26 -14.57
C GLY A 290 -2.04 1.93 -15.79
N LEU A 291 -1.85 3.24 -15.98
CA LEU A 291 -2.29 3.95 -17.18
C LEU A 291 -1.50 3.54 -18.43
N LYS A 292 -0.25 3.11 -18.28
CA LYS A 292 0.67 2.74 -19.37
C LYS A 292 0.84 1.24 -19.58
N HIS A 293 0.39 0.41 -18.61
CA HIS A 293 0.57 -1.03 -18.65
C HIS A 293 -0.72 -1.74 -18.26
N ARG A 294 -1.01 -2.82 -18.94
CA ARG A 294 -2.13 -3.71 -18.66
C ARG A 294 -1.63 -5.02 -18.09
N MET A 295 -2.24 -5.47 -17.00
CA MET A 295 -1.98 -6.81 -16.48
C MET A 295 -2.48 -7.86 -17.47
N LEU A 296 -1.64 -8.82 -17.81
CA LEU A 296 -2.00 -9.98 -18.61
C LEU A 296 -2.51 -11.09 -17.70
N ASP A 297 -3.60 -11.71 -18.12
CA ASP A 297 -4.02 -12.97 -17.52
C ASP A 297 -2.94 -14.05 -17.74
N ILE A 298 -2.66 -14.83 -16.69
CA ILE A 298 -1.61 -15.84 -16.70
C ILE A 298 -1.85 -16.92 -17.78
N MET A 299 -3.10 -17.22 -18.11
CA MET A 299 -3.41 -18.20 -19.16
C MET A 299 -3.10 -17.65 -20.56
N THR A 300 -3.38 -16.35 -20.77
CA THR A 300 -3.00 -15.64 -21.99
C THR A 300 -1.48 -15.65 -22.16
N LYS A 301 -0.72 -15.39 -21.09
CA LYS A 301 0.74 -15.43 -21.10
C LYS A 301 1.26 -16.84 -21.40
N LYS A 302 0.73 -17.88 -20.75
CA LYS A 302 1.09 -19.27 -21.02
C LYS A 302 0.79 -19.66 -22.46
N ALA A 303 -0.33 -19.23 -23.04
CA ALA A 303 -0.67 -19.48 -24.43
C ALA A 303 0.30 -18.80 -25.41
N ALA A 304 0.75 -17.57 -25.09
CA ALA A 304 1.77 -16.86 -25.86
C ALA A 304 3.11 -17.63 -25.88
N TYR A 305 3.59 -18.08 -24.72
CA TYR A 305 4.80 -18.91 -24.62
C TYR A 305 4.67 -20.23 -25.40
N ALA A 306 3.53 -20.92 -25.30
CA ALA A 306 3.28 -22.13 -26.04
C ALA A 306 3.29 -21.92 -27.56
N ALA A 307 2.95 -20.70 -28.01
CA ALA A 307 2.98 -20.31 -29.43
C ALA A 307 4.36 -19.77 -29.89
N GLY A 308 5.40 -19.85 -29.04
CA GLY A 308 6.74 -19.33 -29.35
C GLY A 308 6.80 -17.80 -29.46
N LYS A 309 5.86 -17.11 -28.86
CA LYS A 309 5.87 -15.65 -28.73
C LYS A 309 6.47 -15.32 -27.37
N ASP A 310 7.78 -15.03 -27.35
CA ASP A 310 8.39 -14.42 -26.19
C ASP A 310 7.76 -13.04 -26.00
N THR A 311 7.02 -12.88 -24.93
CA THR A 311 6.55 -11.56 -24.48
C THR A 311 7.69 -10.98 -23.65
N GLU A 312 8.62 -10.28 -24.30
CA GLU A 312 9.57 -9.39 -23.65
C GLU A 312 8.86 -8.24 -22.93
#